data_6bcf8be8574e7667679f194465bcea5c
#
_entry.id   6bcf8be8574e7667679f194465bcea5c
#
_cell.length_a   1.000
_cell.length_b   1.000
_cell.length_c   1.000
_cell.angle_alpha   90.00
_cell.angle_beta   90.00
_cell.angle_gamma   90.00
#
_symmetry.space_group_name_H-M   'P 1'
#
loop_
_entity.id
_entity.type
_entity.pdbx_description
1 polymer ?
#
loop_
_entity_poly.entity_id
_entity_poly.type
_entity_poly.pdbx_seq_one_letter_code
_entity_poly.pdbx_strand_id
1 'polypeptide(L)'
;MNNKEWILITGASSGIGREMAIRFSSVFRVILNGRDFERLEETRQLCEDSDKQLIWQYDLGNVEELETAFIGFLSENNVQVNYFVHCAGFMKAYPLKMVSALLFQSTFNVNVIAGALLVKSLMNRKVNASALKSVVLISSNISNFGAKAFSVYGASKGAVDSLMRSLAVELAPRVRVNSVLPGGVRTAMTEHMYQEENLIERMAADYPLGLGEVKDIYMAVKFLLSDEARWVTGQQFTVDGGRTINITG
;
A
#
# COMPACT_ATOMS: atom_id res chain seq x y z
N MET A 1 14.62 20.81 18.04
CA MET A 1 13.47 20.52 17.13
C MET A 1 13.64 19.08 16.70
N ASN A 2 12.76 18.16 17.13
CA ASN A 2 12.83 16.76 16.67
C ASN A 2 12.49 16.74 15.18
N ASN A 3 13.48 16.43 14.36
CA ASN A 3 13.30 16.32 12.93
C ASN A 3 12.54 15.00 12.68
N LYS A 4 11.21 15.06 12.46
CA LYS A 4 10.40 13.87 12.15
C LYS A 4 11.00 13.15 10.94
N GLU A 5 11.10 11.83 10.97
CA GLU A 5 11.53 10.99 9.84
C GLU A 5 10.50 11.00 8.72
N TRP A 6 10.92 10.69 7.49
CA TRP A 6 10.04 10.70 6.33
C TRP A 6 9.46 9.33 6.02
N ILE A 7 8.17 9.33 5.71
CA ILE A 7 7.44 8.18 5.19
C ILE A 7 6.88 8.48 3.80
N LEU A 8 7.14 7.61 2.83
CA LEU A 8 6.47 7.62 1.53
C LEU A 8 5.21 6.77 1.60
N ILE A 9 4.06 7.32 1.19
CA ILE A 9 2.79 6.61 1.10
C ILE A 9 2.25 6.77 -0.31
N THR A 10 2.17 5.66 -1.06
CA THR A 10 1.55 5.65 -2.39
C THR A 10 0.05 5.41 -2.28
N GLY A 11 -0.71 5.91 -3.27
CA GLY A 11 -2.17 5.82 -3.25
C GLY A 11 -2.81 6.68 -2.16
N ALA A 12 -2.15 7.77 -1.76
CA ALA A 12 -2.55 8.64 -0.65
C ALA A 12 -3.78 9.50 -0.94
N SER A 13 -4.32 9.48 -2.15
CA SER A 13 -5.51 10.28 -2.55
C SER A 13 -6.84 9.70 -2.08
N SER A 14 -6.88 8.46 -1.56
CA SER A 14 -8.12 7.82 -1.10
C SER A 14 -7.87 6.58 -0.25
N GLY A 15 -8.94 6.08 0.40
CA GLY A 15 -9.00 4.79 1.08
C GLY A 15 -7.88 4.56 2.10
N ILE A 16 -7.24 3.40 2.03
CA ILE A 16 -6.19 2.99 2.97
C ILE A 16 -5.02 3.98 2.93
N GLY A 17 -4.54 4.39 1.75
CA GLY A 17 -3.41 5.29 1.63
C GLY A 17 -3.69 6.69 2.20
N ARG A 18 -4.92 7.23 2.00
CA ARG A 18 -5.37 8.50 2.61
C ARG A 18 -5.35 8.43 4.13
N GLU A 19 -5.93 7.38 4.70
CA GLU A 19 -5.97 7.18 6.14
C GLU A 19 -4.56 7.04 6.74
N MET A 20 -3.68 6.29 6.05
CA MET A 20 -2.27 6.19 6.44
C MET A 20 -1.60 7.57 6.46
N ALA A 21 -1.77 8.37 5.41
CA ALA A 21 -1.17 9.69 5.31
C ALA A 21 -1.61 10.61 6.46
N ILE A 22 -2.92 10.67 6.71
CA ILE A 22 -3.50 11.49 7.77
C ILE A 22 -2.97 11.06 9.14
N ARG A 23 -3.02 9.77 9.47
CA ARG A 23 -2.64 9.29 10.81
C ARG A 23 -1.13 9.31 11.04
N PHE A 24 -0.34 8.97 10.02
CA PHE A 24 1.11 8.98 10.17
C PHE A 24 1.71 10.40 10.20
N SER A 25 1.01 11.43 9.75
CA SER A 25 1.48 12.81 9.82
C SER A 25 1.73 13.31 11.26
N SER A 26 1.07 12.70 12.26
CA SER A 26 1.34 12.99 13.67
C SER A 26 2.75 12.55 14.13
N VAL A 27 3.31 11.51 13.49
CA VAL A 27 4.59 10.89 13.87
C VAL A 27 5.70 11.19 12.86
N PHE A 28 5.37 11.21 11.58
CA PHE A 28 6.30 11.34 10.46
C PHE A 28 6.05 12.61 9.63
N ARG A 29 7.02 12.98 8.80
CA ARG A 29 6.81 13.79 7.60
C ARG A 29 6.33 12.85 6.50
N VAL A 30 5.26 13.20 5.82
CA VAL A 30 4.63 12.34 4.83
C VAL A 30 4.89 12.86 3.42
N ILE A 31 5.32 11.98 2.54
CA ILE A 31 5.28 12.17 1.09
C ILE A 31 4.03 11.46 0.59
N LEU A 32 3.06 12.24 0.11
CA LEU A 32 1.79 11.75 -0.43
C LEU A 32 1.94 11.53 -1.94
N ASN A 33 1.86 10.29 -2.40
CA ASN A 33 1.87 9.99 -3.83
C ASN A 33 0.48 9.58 -4.34
N GLY A 34 0.17 10.04 -5.53
CA GLY A 34 -1.04 9.70 -6.29
C GLY A 34 -1.07 10.45 -7.63
N ARG A 35 -2.11 10.20 -8.43
CA ARG A 35 -2.26 10.78 -9.77
C ARG A 35 -2.98 12.13 -9.79
N ASP A 36 -3.90 12.28 -8.86
CA ASP A 36 -4.84 13.40 -8.77
C ASP A 36 -4.34 14.36 -7.69
N PHE A 37 -3.86 15.52 -8.15
CA PHE A 37 -3.28 16.54 -7.28
C PHE A 37 -4.31 17.12 -6.30
N GLU A 38 -5.53 17.39 -6.76
CA GLU A 38 -6.57 18.00 -5.92
C GLU A 38 -6.92 17.09 -4.74
N ARG A 39 -7.11 15.79 -4.99
CA ARG A 39 -7.37 14.80 -3.94
C ARG A 39 -6.18 14.56 -3.02
N LEU A 40 -4.96 14.71 -3.52
CA LEU A 40 -3.76 14.66 -2.66
C LEU A 40 -3.68 15.89 -1.77
N GLU A 41 -4.01 17.06 -2.31
CA GLU A 41 -4.06 18.31 -1.56
C GLU A 41 -5.15 18.27 -0.47
N GLU A 42 -6.36 17.76 -0.78
CA GLU A 42 -7.38 17.49 0.24
C GLU A 42 -6.85 16.60 1.37
N THR A 43 -6.12 15.54 1.01
CA THR A 43 -5.53 14.65 2.01
C THR A 43 -4.46 15.36 2.83
N ARG A 44 -3.60 16.15 2.18
CA ARG A 44 -2.54 16.92 2.84
C ARG A 44 -3.12 17.91 3.85
N GLN A 45 -4.21 18.59 3.51
CA GLN A 45 -4.89 19.53 4.41
C GLN A 45 -5.44 18.89 5.69
N LEU A 46 -5.73 17.59 5.65
CA LEU A 46 -6.17 16.81 6.82
C LEU A 46 -5.00 16.26 7.64
N CYS A 47 -3.77 16.37 7.16
CA CYS A 47 -2.58 15.95 7.88
C CYS A 47 -2.19 16.94 8.96
N GLU A 48 -1.58 16.45 10.04
CA GLU A 48 -0.91 17.30 11.01
C GLU A 48 0.28 18.02 10.36
N ASP A 49 0.51 19.30 10.71
CA ASP A 49 1.55 20.13 10.07
C ASP A 49 1.48 20.08 8.52
N SER A 50 0.30 20.30 7.94
CA SER A 50 0.02 20.11 6.50
C SER A 50 0.99 20.83 5.57
N ASP A 51 1.49 22.01 5.96
CA ASP A 51 2.49 22.81 5.25
C ASP A 51 3.87 22.13 5.14
N LYS A 52 4.13 21.15 6.00
CA LYS A 52 5.39 20.40 6.05
C LYS A 52 5.32 19.03 5.38
N GLN A 53 4.15 18.63 4.90
CA GLN A 53 3.97 17.40 4.13
C GLN A 53 4.21 17.68 2.64
N LEU A 54 4.74 16.73 1.91
CA LEU A 54 5.05 16.87 0.49
C LEU A 54 4.09 16.08 -0.38
N ILE A 55 3.72 16.64 -1.51
CA ILE A 55 2.97 15.94 -2.56
C ILE A 55 3.92 15.57 -3.69
N TRP A 56 3.96 14.29 -4.02
CA TRP A 56 4.57 13.77 -5.22
C TRP A 56 3.48 13.26 -6.17
N GLN A 57 2.99 14.18 -7.04
CA GLN A 57 2.02 13.80 -8.07
C GLN A 57 2.73 12.98 -9.15
N TYR A 58 2.37 11.69 -9.26
CA TYR A 58 2.92 10.79 -10.26
C TYR A 58 1.99 9.60 -10.51
N ASP A 59 1.82 9.19 -11.78
CA ASP A 59 1.09 7.97 -12.13
C ASP A 59 2.04 6.76 -12.11
N LEU A 60 1.85 5.90 -11.12
CA LEU A 60 2.65 4.69 -10.94
C LEU A 60 2.44 3.64 -12.07
N GLY A 61 1.49 3.84 -12.96
CA GLY A 61 1.34 3.06 -14.19
C GLY A 61 2.46 3.34 -15.21
N ASN A 62 3.07 4.52 -15.17
CA ASN A 62 4.23 4.89 -16.00
C ASN A 62 5.54 4.42 -15.33
N VAL A 63 5.83 3.13 -15.45
CA VAL A 63 6.98 2.51 -14.77
C VAL A 63 8.32 2.84 -15.42
N GLU A 64 8.35 3.23 -16.69
CA GLU A 64 9.57 3.50 -17.44
C GLU A 64 10.32 4.73 -16.92
N GLU A 65 9.58 5.79 -16.57
CA GLU A 65 10.14 7.05 -16.07
C GLU A 65 10.14 7.16 -14.53
N LEU A 66 9.53 6.18 -13.85
CA LEU A 66 9.25 6.25 -12.42
C LEU A 66 10.50 6.50 -11.56
N GLU A 67 11.58 5.75 -11.80
CA GLU A 67 12.80 5.89 -11.01
C GLU A 67 13.43 7.28 -11.18
N THR A 68 13.51 7.77 -12.43
CA THR A 68 14.06 9.10 -12.73
C THR A 68 13.23 10.20 -12.09
N ALA A 69 11.90 10.13 -12.21
CA ALA A 69 10.99 11.10 -11.62
C ALA A 69 11.05 11.10 -10.09
N PHE A 70 11.13 9.91 -9.47
CA PHE A 70 11.20 9.81 -8.01
C PHE A 70 12.53 10.31 -7.45
N ILE A 71 13.65 9.95 -8.09
CA ILE A 71 14.98 10.42 -7.71
C ILE A 71 15.07 11.95 -7.84
N GLY A 72 14.55 12.51 -8.92
CA GLY A 72 14.46 13.97 -9.14
C GLY A 72 13.69 14.64 -7.99
N PHE A 73 12.49 14.13 -7.66
CA PHE A 73 11.67 14.63 -6.57
C PHE A 73 12.39 14.62 -5.21
N LEU A 74 13.06 13.52 -4.86
CA LEU A 74 13.81 13.41 -3.60
C LEU A 74 14.97 14.43 -3.54
N SER A 75 15.68 14.60 -4.67
CA SER A 75 16.82 15.52 -4.77
C SER A 75 16.38 16.98 -4.67
N GLU A 76 15.32 17.37 -5.36
CA GLU A 76 14.76 18.74 -5.35
C GLU A 76 14.28 19.15 -3.96
N ASN A 77 13.70 18.22 -3.20
CA ASN A 77 13.20 18.48 -1.86
C ASN A 77 14.23 18.20 -0.75
N ASN A 78 15.41 17.70 -1.09
CA ASN A 78 16.47 17.31 -0.14
C ASN A 78 15.95 16.35 0.96
N VAL A 79 15.25 15.28 0.56
CA VAL A 79 14.56 14.35 1.46
C VAL A 79 15.18 12.97 1.42
N GLN A 80 15.30 12.34 2.60
CA GLN A 80 15.68 10.95 2.78
C GLN A 80 14.50 10.19 3.42
N VAL A 81 14.02 9.13 2.76
CA VAL A 81 12.86 8.36 3.17
C VAL A 81 13.28 7.20 4.09
N ASN A 82 12.70 7.16 5.28
CA ASN A 82 12.97 6.14 6.29
C ASN A 82 11.97 4.97 6.24
N TYR A 83 10.74 5.25 5.84
CA TYR A 83 9.65 4.28 5.79
C TYR A 83 8.91 4.34 4.47
N PHE A 84 8.46 3.20 3.98
CA PHE A 84 7.68 3.13 2.76
C PHE A 84 6.44 2.25 2.92
N VAL A 85 5.26 2.79 2.58
CA VAL A 85 4.01 2.04 2.54
C VAL A 85 3.44 2.12 1.12
N HIS A 86 3.40 0.98 0.45
CA HIS A 86 2.83 0.87 -0.90
C HIS A 86 1.35 0.52 -0.80
N CYS A 87 0.48 1.55 -0.79
CA CYS A 87 -0.98 1.40 -0.77
C CYS A 87 -1.60 1.53 -2.17
N ALA A 88 -0.86 2.09 -3.15
CA ALA A 88 -1.37 2.19 -4.50
C ALA A 88 -1.73 0.81 -5.05
N GLY A 89 -2.90 0.72 -5.66
CA GLY A 89 -3.36 -0.53 -6.24
C GLY A 89 -4.48 -0.29 -7.23
N PHE A 90 -4.52 -1.13 -8.25
CA PHE A 90 -5.59 -1.17 -9.22
C PHE A 90 -6.34 -2.49 -9.04
N MET A 91 -7.62 -2.39 -8.71
CA MET A 91 -8.52 -3.54 -8.54
C MET A 91 -9.71 -3.36 -9.49
N LYS A 92 -9.94 -4.34 -10.33
CA LYS A 92 -11.13 -4.40 -11.16
C LYS A 92 -11.54 -5.86 -11.35
N ALA A 93 -12.82 -6.13 -11.15
CA ALA A 93 -13.39 -7.46 -11.36
C ALA A 93 -13.70 -7.65 -12.85
N TYR A 94 -13.06 -8.63 -13.48
CA TYR A 94 -13.31 -9.02 -14.87
C TYR A 94 -13.45 -10.53 -15.00
N PRO A 95 -14.56 -11.03 -15.57
CA PRO A 95 -14.62 -12.43 -16.00
C PRO A 95 -13.45 -12.77 -16.93
N LEU A 96 -12.88 -13.96 -16.81
CA LEU A 96 -11.67 -14.36 -17.55
C LEU A 96 -11.75 -14.09 -19.07
N LYS A 97 -12.95 -14.29 -19.67
CA LYS A 97 -13.18 -14.02 -21.10
C LYS A 97 -13.01 -12.55 -21.52
N MET A 98 -13.02 -11.61 -20.57
CA MET A 98 -12.85 -10.17 -20.81
C MET A 98 -11.44 -9.66 -20.42
N VAL A 99 -10.59 -10.54 -19.92
CA VAL A 99 -9.23 -10.19 -19.52
C VAL A 99 -8.35 -10.02 -20.75
N SER A 100 -7.61 -8.92 -20.81
CA SER A 100 -6.63 -8.63 -21.86
C SER A 100 -5.21 -8.56 -21.31
N ALA A 101 -4.21 -8.71 -22.19
CA ALA A 101 -2.80 -8.50 -21.83
C ALA A 101 -2.56 -7.10 -21.29
N LEU A 102 -3.22 -6.07 -21.85
CA LEU A 102 -3.12 -4.69 -21.36
C LEU A 102 -3.63 -4.54 -19.93
N LEU A 103 -4.73 -5.23 -19.57
CA LEU A 103 -5.25 -5.22 -18.20
C LEU A 103 -4.24 -5.87 -17.23
N PHE A 104 -3.60 -6.98 -17.62
CA PHE A 104 -2.53 -7.59 -16.85
C PHE A 104 -1.39 -6.60 -16.63
N GLN A 105 -0.88 -6.03 -17.71
CA GLN A 105 0.25 -5.11 -17.67
C GLN A 105 -0.04 -3.89 -16.79
N SER A 106 -1.18 -3.21 -16.99
CA SER A 106 -1.53 -2.04 -16.20
C SER A 106 -1.72 -2.35 -14.71
N THR A 107 -2.31 -3.52 -14.40
CA THR A 107 -2.47 -3.95 -13.01
C THR A 107 -1.11 -4.26 -12.38
N PHE A 108 -0.25 -4.99 -13.06
CA PHE A 108 1.08 -5.33 -12.55
C PHE A 108 2.00 -4.11 -12.43
N ASN A 109 1.92 -3.17 -13.37
CA ASN A 109 2.69 -1.93 -13.28
C ASN A 109 2.43 -1.22 -11.94
N VAL A 110 1.16 -0.99 -11.61
CA VAL A 110 0.79 -0.26 -10.38
C VAL A 110 1.00 -1.10 -9.13
N ASN A 111 0.51 -2.35 -9.13
CA ASN A 111 0.45 -3.16 -7.92
C ASN A 111 1.80 -3.76 -7.52
N VAL A 112 2.68 -4.05 -8.49
CA VAL A 112 3.90 -4.84 -8.28
C VAL A 112 5.15 -4.05 -8.67
N ILE A 113 5.26 -3.66 -9.96
CA ILE A 113 6.49 -3.12 -10.54
C ILE A 113 6.83 -1.78 -9.89
N ALA A 114 5.84 -0.89 -9.74
CA ALA A 114 6.06 0.41 -9.11
C ALA A 114 6.61 0.28 -7.68
N GLY A 115 6.04 -0.63 -6.87
CA GLY A 115 6.53 -0.89 -5.52
C GLY A 115 7.98 -1.35 -5.51
N ALA A 116 8.35 -2.28 -6.41
CA ALA A 116 9.71 -2.79 -6.54
C ALA A 116 10.71 -1.69 -6.95
N LEU A 117 10.36 -0.87 -7.96
CA LEU A 117 11.22 0.22 -8.44
C LEU A 117 11.40 1.34 -7.41
N LEU A 118 10.37 1.65 -6.63
CA LEU A 118 10.48 2.60 -5.51
C LEU A 118 11.42 2.06 -4.42
N VAL A 119 11.31 0.79 -4.04
CA VAL A 119 12.25 0.17 -3.09
C VAL A 119 13.68 0.22 -3.65
N LYS A 120 13.88 -0.13 -4.92
CA LYS A 120 15.19 -0.07 -5.60
C LYS A 120 15.78 1.35 -5.52
N SER A 121 14.99 2.39 -5.83
CA SER A 121 15.42 3.79 -5.73
C SER A 121 15.79 4.19 -4.30
N LEU A 122 14.99 3.76 -3.30
CA LEU A 122 15.26 4.03 -1.88
C LEU A 122 16.47 3.27 -1.33
N MET A 123 16.87 2.17 -1.95
CA MET A 123 18.10 1.44 -1.61
C MET A 123 19.38 2.06 -2.22
N ASN A 124 19.24 2.99 -3.16
CA ASN A 124 20.37 3.70 -3.75
C ASN A 124 20.98 4.68 -2.71
N ARG A 125 22.20 4.39 -2.28
CA ARG A 125 22.91 5.20 -1.27
C ARG A 125 23.14 6.65 -1.68
N LYS A 126 23.32 6.92 -2.96
CA LYS A 126 23.52 8.29 -3.47
C LYS A 126 22.22 9.10 -3.40
N VAL A 127 21.08 8.45 -3.42
CA VAL A 127 19.76 9.08 -3.40
C VAL A 127 19.22 9.18 -1.98
N ASN A 128 19.25 8.10 -1.22
CA ASN A 128 18.57 7.98 0.08
C ASN A 128 19.54 7.74 1.26
N ALA A 129 20.83 7.87 1.08
CA ALA A 129 21.85 7.78 2.13
C ALA A 129 21.74 6.56 3.07
N SER A 130 21.14 5.46 2.60
CA SER A 130 20.81 4.26 3.41
C SER A 130 19.79 4.51 4.53
N ALA A 131 18.92 5.50 4.38
CA ALA A 131 17.95 5.91 5.41
C ALA A 131 16.78 4.92 5.58
N LEU A 132 16.45 4.10 4.55
CA LEU A 132 15.32 3.18 4.58
C LEU A 132 15.46 2.14 5.69
N LYS A 133 14.40 1.98 6.52
CA LYS A 133 14.33 1.09 7.69
C LYS A 133 13.28 -0.01 7.54
N SER A 134 12.09 0.36 7.05
CA SER A 134 10.98 -0.60 6.93
C SER A 134 10.09 -0.29 5.74
N VAL A 135 9.62 -1.36 5.09
CA VAL A 135 8.69 -1.34 3.96
C VAL A 135 7.48 -2.19 4.30
N VAL A 136 6.29 -1.65 4.05
CA VAL A 136 5.03 -2.41 4.12
C VAL A 136 4.31 -2.33 2.77
N LEU A 137 4.04 -3.49 2.19
CA LEU A 137 3.29 -3.61 0.94
C LEU A 137 1.84 -3.99 1.27
N ILE A 138 0.88 -3.21 0.79
CA ILE A 138 -0.54 -3.57 0.96
C ILE A 138 -0.92 -4.57 -0.13
N SER A 139 -1.05 -5.83 0.29
CA SER A 139 -1.52 -6.95 -0.53
C SER A 139 -3.05 -7.09 -0.44
N SER A 140 -3.56 -8.29 -0.35
CA SER A 140 -4.96 -8.62 -0.14
C SER A 140 -5.08 -10.06 0.34
N ASN A 141 -6.08 -10.39 1.13
CA ASN A 141 -6.37 -11.78 1.48
C ASN A 141 -6.67 -12.65 0.24
N ILE A 142 -7.12 -12.04 -0.88
CA ILE A 142 -7.30 -12.73 -2.19
C ILE A 142 -5.99 -13.33 -2.72
N SER A 143 -4.82 -12.90 -2.27
CA SER A 143 -3.55 -13.51 -2.66
C SER A 143 -3.43 -14.98 -2.23
N ASN A 144 -4.16 -15.37 -1.18
CA ASN A 144 -4.13 -16.70 -0.57
C ASN A 144 -5.34 -17.59 -0.94
N PHE A 145 -6.37 -17.04 -1.59
CA PHE A 145 -7.53 -17.81 -2.07
C PHE A 145 -8.09 -17.27 -3.39
N GLY A 146 -8.87 -18.09 -4.09
CA GLY A 146 -9.50 -17.71 -5.34
C GLY A 146 -10.78 -16.91 -5.16
N ALA A 147 -10.99 -15.91 -6.05
CA ALA A 147 -12.24 -15.20 -6.14
C ALA A 147 -12.67 -15.06 -7.60
N LYS A 148 -13.98 -15.23 -7.88
CA LYS A 148 -14.55 -15.07 -9.23
C LYS A 148 -14.24 -13.68 -9.78
N ALA A 149 -13.82 -13.63 -11.05
CA ALA A 149 -13.49 -12.39 -11.76
C ALA A 149 -12.27 -11.61 -11.26
N PHE A 150 -11.50 -12.14 -10.30
CA PHE A 150 -10.31 -11.47 -9.72
C PHE A 150 -8.99 -12.12 -10.15
N SER A 151 -8.94 -12.88 -11.23
CA SER A 151 -7.73 -13.59 -11.67
C SER A 151 -6.51 -12.68 -11.83
N VAL A 152 -6.66 -11.51 -12.48
CA VAL A 152 -5.55 -10.55 -12.67
C VAL A 152 -5.14 -9.90 -11.34
N TYR A 153 -6.12 -9.45 -10.57
CA TYR A 153 -5.89 -8.81 -9.28
C TYR A 153 -5.25 -9.79 -8.28
N GLY A 154 -5.84 -10.98 -8.12
CA GLY A 154 -5.30 -12.02 -7.24
C GLY A 154 -3.87 -12.42 -7.63
N ALA A 155 -3.60 -12.62 -8.93
CA ALA A 155 -2.25 -12.88 -9.41
C ALA A 155 -1.28 -11.75 -9.06
N SER A 156 -1.68 -10.48 -9.22
CA SER A 156 -0.84 -9.33 -8.85
C SER A 156 -0.55 -9.27 -7.35
N LYS A 157 -1.54 -9.59 -6.50
CA LYS A 157 -1.35 -9.58 -5.05
C LYS A 157 -0.52 -10.78 -4.55
N GLY A 158 -0.65 -11.94 -5.19
CA GLY A 158 0.27 -13.07 -4.99
C GLY A 158 1.72 -12.73 -5.38
N ALA A 159 1.89 -11.98 -6.48
CA ALA A 159 3.19 -11.48 -6.90
C ALA A 159 3.78 -10.46 -5.89
N VAL A 160 2.96 -9.55 -5.33
CA VAL A 160 3.38 -8.65 -4.23
C VAL A 160 3.92 -9.44 -3.04
N ASP A 161 3.24 -10.49 -2.63
CA ASP A 161 3.64 -11.30 -1.48
C ASP A 161 4.92 -12.09 -1.75
N SER A 162 5.11 -12.58 -2.98
CA SER A 162 6.36 -13.23 -3.38
C SER A 162 7.53 -12.24 -3.44
N LEU A 163 7.31 -11.06 -4.04
CA LEU A 163 8.27 -9.96 -4.07
C LEU A 163 8.67 -9.54 -2.65
N MET A 164 7.71 -9.38 -1.75
CA MET A 164 7.93 -9.04 -0.35
C MET A 164 8.90 -10.00 0.32
N ARG A 165 8.70 -11.32 0.17
CA ARG A 165 9.59 -12.34 0.77
C ARG A 165 11.01 -12.25 0.22
N SER A 166 11.17 -12.05 -1.08
CA SER A 166 12.49 -11.90 -1.71
C SER A 166 13.20 -10.64 -1.22
N LEU A 167 12.51 -9.50 -1.18
CA LEU A 167 13.05 -8.24 -0.66
C LEU A 167 13.42 -8.34 0.83
N ALA A 168 12.62 -9.05 1.64
CA ALA A 168 12.90 -9.24 3.05
C ALA A 168 14.23 -9.94 3.30
N VAL A 169 14.56 -10.96 2.48
CA VAL A 169 15.84 -11.68 2.56
C VAL A 169 16.99 -10.84 2.01
N GLU A 170 16.79 -10.19 0.86
CA GLU A 170 17.82 -9.41 0.17
C GLU A 170 18.25 -8.17 0.96
N LEU A 171 17.29 -7.49 1.63
CA LEU A 171 17.55 -6.22 2.30
C LEU A 171 17.89 -6.36 3.79
N ALA A 172 17.73 -7.54 4.37
CA ALA A 172 18.15 -7.81 5.75
C ALA A 172 19.67 -7.64 5.91
N PRO A 173 20.17 -7.26 7.11
CA PRO A 173 19.41 -6.90 8.30
C PRO A 173 18.98 -5.42 8.35
N ARG A 174 19.26 -4.64 7.31
CA ARG A 174 19.08 -3.17 7.32
C ARG A 174 17.63 -2.74 7.19
N VAL A 175 16.85 -3.46 6.39
CA VAL A 175 15.45 -3.09 6.08
C VAL A 175 14.56 -4.29 6.35
N ARG A 176 13.47 -4.07 7.08
CA ARG A 176 12.40 -5.06 7.24
C ARG A 176 11.37 -4.85 6.13
N VAL A 177 10.90 -5.92 5.55
CA VAL A 177 9.86 -5.89 4.51
C VAL A 177 8.76 -6.88 4.86
N ASN A 178 7.52 -6.40 4.94
CA ASN A 178 6.35 -7.22 5.24
C ASN A 178 5.18 -6.83 4.34
N SER A 179 4.18 -7.70 4.23
CA SER A 179 2.91 -7.35 3.60
C SER A 179 1.75 -7.40 4.59
N VAL A 180 0.79 -6.49 4.41
CA VAL A 180 -0.51 -6.54 5.08
C VAL A 180 -1.55 -7.01 4.07
N LEU A 181 -2.37 -7.97 4.46
CA LEU A 181 -3.41 -8.58 3.64
C LEU A 181 -4.79 -8.17 4.17
N PRO A 182 -5.36 -7.03 3.71
CA PRO A 182 -6.71 -6.63 4.11
C PRO A 182 -7.77 -7.60 3.60
N GLY A 183 -8.82 -7.77 4.39
CA GLY A 183 -10.09 -8.32 3.97
C GLY A 183 -11.02 -7.26 3.37
N GLY A 184 -12.33 -7.42 3.54
CA GLY A 184 -13.34 -6.46 3.14
C GLY A 184 -13.28 -5.21 4.03
N VAL A 185 -12.74 -4.13 3.49
CA VAL A 185 -12.64 -2.82 4.13
C VAL A 185 -13.36 -1.79 3.28
N ARG A 186 -14.22 -0.97 3.89
CA ARG A 186 -14.93 0.09 3.18
C ARG A 186 -13.96 1.19 2.76
N THR A 187 -13.84 1.40 1.45
CA THR A 187 -12.98 2.41 0.84
C THR A 187 -13.65 2.93 -0.43
N ALA A 188 -13.17 4.03 -1.02
CA ALA A 188 -13.64 4.50 -2.32
C ALA A 188 -13.54 3.44 -3.43
N MET A 189 -12.60 2.51 -3.33
CA MET A 189 -12.43 1.39 -4.28
C MET A 189 -13.54 0.35 -4.16
N THR A 190 -14.08 0.13 -2.96
CA THR A 190 -15.09 -0.87 -2.65
C THR A 190 -16.48 -0.26 -2.46
N GLU A 191 -16.62 1.09 -2.48
CA GLU A 191 -17.86 1.80 -2.16
C GLU A 191 -19.07 1.32 -2.98
N HIS A 192 -18.86 1.00 -4.28
CA HIS A 192 -19.91 0.45 -5.13
C HIS A 192 -20.49 -0.87 -4.62
N MET A 193 -19.71 -1.65 -3.88
CA MET A 193 -20.17 -2.91 -3.26
C MET A 193 -21.02 -2.66 -2.01
N TYR A 194 -20.89 -1.46 -1.41
CA TYR A 194 -21.61 -1.05 -0.20
C TYR A 194 -22.90 -0.28 -0.48
N GLN A 195 -23.31 -0.15 -1.75
CA GLN A 195 -24.57 0.49 -2.12
C GLN A 195 -25.78 -0.45 -2.05
N GLU A 196 -25.53 -1.77 -2.01
CA GLU A 196 -26.57 -2.79 -1.89
C GLU A 196 -26.57 -3.39 -0.47
N GLU A 197 -27.57 -3.08 0.34
CA GLU A 197 -27.70 -3.51 1.73
C GLU A 197 -27.63 -5.04 1.89
N ASN A 198 -28.32 -5.77 1.03
CA ASN A 198 -28.29 -7.23 0.99
C ASN A 198 -26.89 -7.82 0.66
N LEU A 199 -26.06 -7.09 -0.09
CA LEU A 199 -24.69 -7.51 -0.42
C LEU A 199 -23.77 -7.31 0.78
N ILE A 200 -23.94 -6.20 1.52
CA ILE A 200 -23.19 -5.91 2.74
C ILE A 200 -23.44 -6.99 3.79
N GLU A 201 -24.69 -7.35 4.04
CA GLU A 201 -25.06 -8.37 5.02
C GLU A 201 -24.44 -9.73 4.66
N ARG A 202 -24.54 -10.13 3.38
CA ARG A 202 -23.91 -11.37 2.89
C ARG A 202 -22.39 -11.35 3.03
N MET A 203 -21.75 -10.22 2.67
CA MET A 203 -20.31 -10.08 2.84
C MET A 203 -19.92 -10.14 4.31
N ALA A 204 -20.67 -9.45 5.19
CA ALA A 204 -20.39 -9.43 6.64
C ALA A 204 -20.51 -10.81 7.27
N ALA A 205 -21.46 -11.64 6.81
CA ALA A 205 -21.64 -13.00 7.30
C ALA A 205 -20.41 -13.91 7.09
N ASP A 206 -19.63 -13.65 6.03
CA ASP A 206 -18.41 -14.37 5.75
C ASP A 206 -17.22 -14.01 6.69
N TYR A 207 -17.35 -12.92 7.43
CA TYR A 207 -16.30 -12.39 8.32
C TYR A 207 -16.67 -12.61 9.78
N PRO A 208 -15.98 -13.49 10.52
CA PRO A 208 -16.25 -13.73 11.94
C PRO A 208 -16.30 -12.48 12.82
N LEU A 209 -15.50 -11.46 12.51
CA LEU A 209 -15.50 -10.17 13.23
C LEU A 209 -16.27 -9.06 12.50
N GLY A 210 -17.03 -9.40 11.46
CA GLY A 210 -17.65 -8.41 10.57
C GLY A 210 -16.66 -7.73 9.63
N LEU A 211 -17.15 -6.74 8.86
CA LEU A 211 -16.33 -5.98 7.93
C LEU A 211 -15.41 -5.02 8.68
N GLY A 212 -14.16 -4.90 8.19
CA GLY A 212 -13.16 -4.05 8.81
C GLY A 212 -13.26 -2.57 8.41
N GLU A 213 -12.64 -1.73 9.21
CA GLU A 213 -12.43 -0.32 8.94
C GLU A 213 -10.98 -0.07 8.46
N VAL A 214 -10.76 1.05 7.77
CA VAL A 214 -9.41 1.46 7.32
C VAL A 214 -8.44 1.61 8.50
N LYS A 215 -8.97 1.98 9.67
CA LYS A 215 -8.22 2.08 10.93
C LYS A 215 -7.59 0.74 11.35
N ASP A 216 -8.25 -0.38 11.09
CA ASP A 216 -7.72 -1.71 11.46
C ASP A 216 -6.46 -2.01 10.68
N ILE A 217 -6.44 -1.65 9.39
CA ILE A 217 -5.26 -1.78 8.53
C ILE A 217 -4.14 -0.85 8.99
N TYR A 218 -4.48 0.42 9.37
CA TYR A 218 -3.50 1.34 9.91
C TYR A 218 -2.80 0.79 11.16
N MET A 219 -3.53 0.19 12.09
CA MET A 219 -2.93 -0.35 13.33
C MET A 219 -1.93 -1.48 13.03
N ALA A 220 -2.22 -2.34 12.06
CA ALA A 220 -1.28 -3.37 11.62
C ALA A 220 -0.02 -2.78 10.97
N VAL A 221 -0.19 -1.81 10.07
CA VAL A 221 0.94 -1.11 9.43
C VAL A 221 1.77 -0.36 10.47
N LYS A 222 1.14 0.33 11.42
CA LYS A 222 1.81 1.04 12.51
C LYS A 222 2.71 0.08 13.31
N PHE A 223 2.20 -1.09 13.69
CA PHE A 223 2.99 -2.11 14.37
C PHE A 223 4.20 -2.54 13.52
N LEU A 224 3.98 -2.88 12.24
CA LEU A 224 5.05 -3.36 11.36
C LEU A 224 6.14 -2.31 11.08
N LEU A 225 5.81 -1.01 11.14
CA LEU A 225 6.80 0.07 11.00
C LEU A 225 7.55 0.38 12.29
N SER A 226 7.01 0.01 13.45
CA SER A 226 7.59 0.32 14.77
C SER A 226 8.76 -0.60 15.14
N ASP A 227 9.49 -0.22 16.20
CA ASP A 227 10.57 -1.03 16.78
C ASP A 227 10.04 -2.27 17.51
N GLU A 228 8.76 -2.29 17.89
CA GLU A 228 8.09 -3.47 18.47
C GLU A 228 8.08 -4.65 17.48
N ALA A 229 8.09 -4.36 16.16
CA ALA A 229 8.21 -5.35 15.10
C ALA A 229 9.67 -5.62 14.65
N ARG A 230 10.68 -5.28 15.47
CA ARG A 230 12.11 -5.41 15.10
C ARG A 230 12.54 -6.81 14.65
N TRP A 231 11.80 -7.84 15.06
CA TRP A 231 12.05 -9.26 14.73
C TRP A 231 11.06 -9.81 13.69
N VAL A 232 10.31 -8.93 13.00
CA VAL A 232 9.28 -9.29 12.02
C VAL A 232 9.72 -8.81 10.63
N THR A 233 10.06 -9.75 9.75
CA THR A 233 10.35 -9.50 8.32
C THR A 233 9.92 -10.70 7.48
N GLY A 234 9.54 -10.49 6.23
CA GLY A 234 9.09 -11.53 5.30
C GLY A 234 7.71 -12.12 5.62
N GLN A 235 6.91 -11.45 6.46
CA GLN A 235 5.63 -11.96 6.91
C GLN A 235 4.45 -11.38 6.14
N GLN A 236 3.48 -12.23 5.86
CA GLN A 236 2.13 -11.87 5.44
C GLN A 236 1.29 -11.64 6.71
N PHE A 237 0.90 -10.40 6.95
CA PHE A 237 0.09 -10.04 8.12
C PHE A 237 -1.37 -9.88 7.70
N THR A 238 -2.15 -10.95 7.86
CA THR A 238 -3.57 -10.96 7.46
C THR A 238 -4.42 -10.18 8.47
N VAL A 239 -5.19 -9.21 7.95
CA VAL A 239 -6.10 -8.35 8.72
C VAL A 239 -7.45 -8.37 8.00
N ASP A 240 -8.23 -9.41 8.22
CA ASP A 240 -9.42 -9.71 7.44
C ASP A 240 -10.62 -10.21 8.26
N GLY A 241 -10.63 -9.90 9.54
CA GLY A 241 -11.73 -10.29 10.43
C GLY A 241 -11.99 -11.80 10.51
N GLY A 242 -10.98 -12.62 10.16
CA GLY A 242 -11.08 -14.08 10.15
C GLY A 242 -11.66 -14.67 8.85
N ARG A 243 -11.87 -13.87 7.80
CA ARG A 243 -12.44 -14.33 6.51
C ARG A 243 -11.66 -15.50 5.91
N THR A 244 -10.34 -15.41 5.89
CA THR A 244 -9.47 -16.43 5.24
C THR A 244 -9.50 -17.78 5.95
N ILE A 245 -9.76 -17.81 7.26
CA ILE A 245 -9.80 -19.04 8.06
C ILE A 245 -11.22 -19.59 8.25
N ASN A 246 -12.26 -18.86 7.82
CA ASN A 246 -13.64 -19.28 7.92
C ASN A 246 -14.00 -20.20 6.75
N ILE A 247 -14.13 -21.51 7.02
CA ILE A 247 -14.50 -22.54 6.04
C ILE A 247 -16.02 -22.82 6.04
N THR A 248 -16.79 -22.16 6.90
CA THR A 248 -18.23 -22.39 7.07
C THR A 248 -19.10 -21.30 6.48
N GLY A 249 -18.51 -20.30 5.85
CA GLY A 249 -19.20 -19.18 5.21
C GLY A 249 -19.47 -19.39 3.73
#